data_ea6083617c31e7e2680512e56d84e3e8
#
_entry.id   ea6083617c31e7e2680512e56d84e3e8
#
_cell.length_a   1.000
_cell.length_b   1.000
_cell.length_c   1.000
_cell.angle_alpha   90.00
_cell.angle_beta   90.00
_cell.angle_gamma   90.00
#
_symmetry.space_group_name_H-M   'P 1'
#
loop_
_entity.id
_entity.type
_entity.pdbx_description
1 polymer ?
#
loop_
_entity_poly.entity_id
_entity_poly.type
_entity_poly.pdbx_seq_one_letter_code
_entity_poly.pdbx_strand_id
1 'polypeptide(L)'
;MTHPLARFAKTLAAPDLVARLRAGTIGEGRRFDTPFGTRTLVYADYVASGRALRMVEDFVLEEVLPIYANSHSEASFCGASVTQLREAARATIARLCGAGEDCATIFSGSGATSGLNRTVALLGLPEAVAAGRAVRVFIGPYEHHSNILPWRESGAEVIEIAEAATGGPDLAELARALQQAPKGALTIGSFSAASNVSGILTDTDAVTRLLKAHGALAVWDYAGAGPYIAISMGAGDARKDVVAVSAHKFIGGPAASGVLILRKSALARTKPSQPGGGTVRFVSPWGHDYAADVEAREEAGTPNIIGDIRAALAFMVKDAIGQEYIDARHAAHLQRARTAWGAQPQITILGHAKAPRLPIFSLLIKAPQGYVDPQVFTRALSDQYGIQARGGCACAGPYGHRLLGIDRATSDQMRAAILSGDETHKPGFTRLNFSALMTDDKADFIINAVSALADAHQSLRCAG
;
A
#
# COMPACT_ATOMS: atom_id res chain seq x y z
N MET A 1 16.15 17.98 27.49
CA MET A 1 14.73 17.54 27.37
C MET A 1 14.67 16.23 26.60
N THR A 2 13.77 15.31 26.92
CA THR A 2 13.62 14.05 26.16
C THR A 2 13.13 14.34 24.74
N HIS A 3 13.71 13.68 23.74
CA HIS A 3 13.34 13.84 22.32
C HIS A 3 11.82 13.61 22.09
N PRO A 4 11.13 14.41 21.25
CA PRO A 4 9.67 14.32 21.06
C PRO A 4 9.17 12.91 20.68
N LEU A 5 9.82 12.20 19.75
CA LEU A 5 9.44 10.83 19.39
C LEU A 5 9.60 9.85 20.56
N ALA A 6 10.57 10.05 21.45
CA ALA A 6 10.70 9.23 22.64
C ALA A 6 9.58 9.49 23.67
N ARG A 7 9.06 10.73 23.74
CA ARG A 7 7.84 11.03 24.51
C ARG A 7 6.62 10.34 23.91
N PHE A 8 6.46 10.43 22.58
CA PHE A 8 5.39 9.72 21.88
C PHE A 8 5.45 8.21 22.11
N ALA A 9 6.63 7.59 22.02
CA ALA A 9 6.81 6.16 22.33
C ALA A 9 6.33 5.79 23.74
N LYS A 10 6.57 6.66 24.74
CA LYS A 10 6.08 6.44 26.12
C LYS A 10 4.54 6.47 26.19
N THR A 11 3.87 7.31 25.41
CA THR A 11 2.40 7.32 25.38
C THR A 11 1.82 6.06 24.76
N LEU A 12 2.57 5.40 23.89
CA LEU A 12 2.19 4.13 23.26
C LEU A 12 2.43 2.90 24.16
N ALA A 13 3.21 3.01 25.23
CA ALA A 13 3.49 1.93 26.17
C ALA A 13 2.35 1.70 27.20
N ALA A 14 1.21 2.38 27.07
CA ALA A 14 0.09 2.25 27.99
C ALA A 14 -0.58 0.88 27.85
N PRO A 15 -0.95 0.21 28.98
CA PRO A 15 -1.56 -1.12 28.94
C PRO A 15 -2.94 -1.14 28.27
N ASP A 16 -3.63 -0.02 28.21
CA ASP A 16 -4.92 0.18 27.57
C ASP A 16 -4.82 0.76 26.13
N LEU A 17 -3.66 0.64 25.51
CA LEU A 17 -3.35 1.27 24.20
C LEU A 17 -4.45 1.05 23.15
N VAL A 18 -4.89 -0.21 22.96
CA VAL A 18 -5.90 -0.53 21.94
C VAL A 18 -7.23 0.20 22.20
N ALA A 19 -7.66 0.29 23.45
CA ALA A 19 -8.86 1.03 23.81
C ALA A 19 -8.71 2.54 23.53
N ARG A 20 -7.55 3.11 23.87
CA ARG A 20 -7.22 4.52 23.59
C ARG A 20 -7.14 4.81 22.09
N LEU A 21 -6.56 3.91 21.29
CA LEU A 21 -6.50 4.05 19.84
C LEU A 21 -7.90 4.01 19.20
N ARG A 22 -8.77 3.12 19.68
CA ARG A 22 -10.18 3.06 19.24
C ARG A 22 -10.91 4.36 19.58
N ALA A 23 -10.84 4.80 20.81
CA ALA A 23 -11.47 6.04 21.26
C ALA A 23 -10.90 7.29 20.56
N GLY A 24 -9.60 7.27 20.23
CA GLY A 24 -8.88 8.35 19.55
C GLY A 24 -9.02 8.34 18.02
N THR A 25 -9.72 7.37 17.44
CA THR A 25 -9.93 7.35 15.98
C THR A 25 -10.84 8.49 15.55
N ILE A 26 -10.30 9.42 14.77
CA ILE A 26 -11.05 10.63 14.35
C ILE A 26 -12.13 10.25 13.35
N GLY A 27 -13.36 10.75 13.64
CA GLY A 27 -14.55 10.47 12.84
C GLY A 27 -15.27 9.17 13.23
N GLU A 28 -14.80 8.47 14.24
CA GLU A 28 -15.52 7.33 14.84
C GLU A 28 -16.83 7.85 15.47
N GLY A 29 -17.94 7.16 15.19
CA GLY A 29 -19.27 7.56 15.68
C GLY A 29 -19.87 8.81 15.00
N ARG A 30 -19.21 9.42 13.99
CA ARG A 30 -19.74 10.55 13.24
C ARG A 30 -21.07 10.18 12.59
N ARG A 31 -22.07 11.05 12.69
CA ARG A 31 -23.36 10.89 12.02
C ARG A 31 -23.40 11.73 10.75
N PHE A 32 -24.14 11.25 9.74
CA PHE A 32 -24.41 11.94 8.49
C PHE A 32 -25.78 11.56 7.95
N ASP A 33 -26.39 12.45 7.18
CA ASP A 33 -27.73 12.25 6.65
C ASP A 33 -27.68 11.53 5.31
N THR A 34 -28.64 10.64 5.11
CA THR A 34 -28.84 9.85 3.90
C THR A 34 -30.32 9.85 3.50
N PRO A 35 -30.69 9.41 2.29
CA PRO A 35 -32.11 9.26 1.91
C PRO A 35 -32.91 8.32 2.83
N PHE A 36 -32.22 7.47 3.60
CA PHE A 36 -32.85 6.54 4.55
C PHE A 36 -32.78 7.05 6.02
N GLY A 37 -32.54 8.35 6.21
CA GLY A 37 -32.36 8.97 7.52
C GLY A 37 -30.91 9.03 7.96
N THR A 38 -30.67 9.56 9.16
CA THR A 38 -29.32 9.73 9.70
C THR A 38 -28.64 8.39 10.02
N ARG A 39 -27.41 8.20 9.55
CA ARG A 39 -26.58 7.00 9.80
C ARG A 39 -25.33 7.36 10.58
N THR A 40 -24.80 6.36 11.30
CA THR A 40 -23.47 6.43 11.91
C THR A 40 -22.44 5.94 10.91
N LEU A 41 -21.35 6.70 10.76
CA LEU A 41 -20.24 6.32 9.88
C LEU A 41 -19.53 5.06 10.39
N VAL A 42 -19.47 4.03 9.54
CA VAL A 42 -18.73 2.78 9.75
C VAL A 42 -17.72 2.62 8.63
N TYR A 43 -16.46 2.91 8.92
CA TYR A 43 -15.42 2.88 7.88
C TYR A 43 -14.90 1.45 7.66
N ALA A 44 -14.89 1.00 6.41
CA ALA A 44 -14.49 -0.34 5.98
C ALA A 44 -13.60 -0.35 4.71
N ASP A 45 -12.97 0.78 4.35
CA ASP A 45 -12.06 0.90 3.19
C ASP A 45 -10.60 1.21 3.62
N TYR A 46 -10.12 0.57 4.69
CA TYR A 46 -8.76 0.79 5.22
C TYR A 46 -7.65 0.44 4.23
N VAL A 47 -7.91 -0.42 3.24
CA VAL A 47 -6.94 -0.73 2.17
C VAL A 47 -6.67 0.49 1.29
N ALA A 48 -7.62 1.41 1.20
CA ALA A 48 -7.45 2.64 0.44
C ALA A 48 -6.74 3.72 1.25
N SER A 49 -7.14 3.90 2.52
CA SER A 49 -6.54 4.88 3.43
C SER A 49 -6.76 4.47 4.88
N GLY A 50 -5.78 4.70 5.74
CA GLY A 50 -5.95 4.62 7.18
C GLY A 50 -6.91 5.68 7.71
N ARG A 51 -7.18 5.65 9.02
CA ARG A 51 -7.94 6.67 9.75
C ARG A 51 -6.99 7.52 10.59
N ALA A 52 -7.27 8.81 10.69
CA ALA A 52 -6.52 9.71 11.55
C ALA A 52 -6.73 9.37 13.03
N LEU A 53 -5.70 9.59 13.83
CA LEU A 53 -5.71 9.36 15.28
C LEU A 53 -5.48 10.67 16.02
N ARG A 54 -6.27 10.93 17.06
CA ARG A 54 -6.13 12.10 17.91
C ARG A 54 -4.70 12.29 18.40
N MET A 55 -4.08 11.25 18.96
CA MET A 55 -2.72 11.34 19.49
C MET A 55 -1.65 11.69 18.45
N VAL A 56 -1.86 11.34 17.17
CA VAL A 56 -0.95 11.71 16.08
C VAL A 56 -1.17 13.17 15.68
N GLU A 57 -2.42 13.62 15.59
CA GLU A 57 -2.74 15.00 15.25
C GLU A 57 -2.32 15.96 16.38
N ASP A 58 -2.55 15.58 17.64
CA ASP A 58 -2.12 16.35 18.80
C ASP A 58 -0.58 16.47 18.84
N PHE A 59 0.16 15.39 18.55
CA PHE A 59 1.62 15.46 18.41
C PHE A 59 2.06 16.45 17.33
N VAL A 60 1.41 16.43 16.17
CA VAL A 60 1.73 17.41 15.10
C VAL A 60 1.44 18.83 15.55
N LEU A 61 0.30 19.06 16.21
CA LEU A 61 -0.15 20.36 16.67
C LEU A 61 0.76 20.91 17.79
N GLU A 62 1.18 20.09 18.73
CA GLU A 62 1.86 20.51 19.96
C GLU A 62 3.39 20.44 19.87
N GLU A 63 3.94 19.49 19.09
CA GLU A 63 5.39 19.25 19.03
C GLU A 63 6.03 19.69 17.71
N VAL A 64 5.29 19.70 16.60
CA VAL A 64 5.86 20.01 15.27
C VAL A 64 5.54 21.44 14.84
N LEU A 65 4.27 21.83 14.85
CA LEU A 65 3.83 23.13 14.32
C LEU A 65 4.43 24.33 15.05
N PRO A 66 4.64 24.32 16.40
CA PRO A 66 5.21 25.47 17.09
C PRO A 66 6.65 25.79 16.70
N ILE A 67 7.40 24.79 16.18
CA ILE A 67 8.80 24.94 15.77
C ILE A 67 8.98 24.73 14.26
N TYR A 68 7.88 24.68 13.51
CA TYR A 68 7.93 24.36 12.09
C TYR A 68 8.78 25.36 11.30
N ALA A 69 9.78 24.86 10.59
CA ALA A 69 10.67 25.61 9.71
C ALA A 69 11.20 24.70 8.61
N ASN A 70 11.86 25.28 7.59
CA ASN A 70 12.53 24.49 6.57
C ASN A 70 13.74 23.73 7.16
N SER A 71 13.88 22.46 6.82
CA SER A 71 14.89 21.53 7.33
C SER A 71 16.30 21.71 6.74
N HIS A 72 16.52 22.66 5.84
CA HIS A 72 17.83 22.89 5.21
C HIS A 72 18.69 23.95 5.93
N SER A 73 18.30 24.40 7.11
CA SER A 73 19.04 25.40 7.89
C SER A 73 19.12 25.01 9.36
N GLU A 74 20.29 24.53 9.78
CA GLU A 74 20.51 24.10 11.17
C GLU A 74 21.02 25.22 12.07
N ALA A 75 21.26 26.41 11.52
CA ALA A 75 21.76 27.55 12.30
C ALA A 75 20.71 28.17 13.23
N SER A 76 19.42 27.98 12.95
CA SER A 76 18.32 28.43 13.79
C SER A 76 17.77 27.31 14.66
N PHE A 77 17.22 27.64 15.82
CA PHE A 77 16.56 26.66 16.71
C PHE A 77 15.47 25.87 15.98
N CYS A 78 14.59 26.55 15.25
CA CYS A 78 13.49 25.87 14.52
C CYS A 78 14.03 24.96 13.43
N GLY A 79 14.96 25.43 12.59
CA GLY A 79 15.54 24.63 11.51
C GLY A 79 16.27 23.38 12.03
N ALA A 80 17.11 23.56 13.07
CA ALA A 80 17.80 22.42 13.69
C ALA A 80 16.85 21.42 14.33
N SER A 81 15.84 21.89 15.07
CA SER A 81 14.86 21.03 15.73
C SER A 81 14.03 20.21 14.75
N VAL A 82 13.57 20.83 13.66
CA VAL A 82 12.78 20.16 12.62
C VAL A 82 13.63 19.15 11.85
N THR A 83 14.89 19.50 11.51
CA THR A 83 15.83 18.58 10.87
C THR A 83 16.07 17.34 11.75
N GLN A 84 16.39 17.54 13.02
CA GLN A 84 16.62 16.44 13.98
C GLN A 84 15.37 15.55 14.12
N LEU A 85 14.19 16.16 14.20
CA LEU A 85 12.94 15.39 14.33
C LEU A 85 12.65 14.56 13.07
N ARG A 86 12.91 15.12 11.89
CA ARG A 86 12.74 14.42 10.61
C ARG A 86 13.75 13.28 10.44
N GLU A 87 15.02 13.48 10.79
CA GLU A 87 16.02 12.42 10.75
C GLU A 87 15.73 11.31 11.79
N ALA A 88 15.25 11.65 12.97
CA ALA A 88 14.79 10.68 13.95
C ALA A 88 13.58 9.88 13.45
N ALA A 89 12.68 10.51 12.69
CA ALA A 89 11.56 9.84 12.03
C ALA A 89 12.06 8.83 10.99
N ARG A 90 13.02 9.20 10.13
CA ARG A 90 13.67 8.32 9.16
C ARG A 90 14.32 7.12 9.85
N ALA A 91 15.15 7.36 10.86
CA ALA A 91 15.83 6.32 11.62
C ALA A 91 14.85 5.36 12.31
N THR A 92 13.71 5.88 12.80
CA THR A 92 12.65 5.08 13.40
C THR A 92 12.04 4.12 12.37
N ILE A 93 11.68 4.60 11.19
CA ILE A 93 11.14 3.76 10.11
C ILE A 93 12.16 2.74 9.65
N ALA A 94 13.42 3.14 9.42
CA ALA A 94 14.51 2.24 9.03
C ALA A 94 14.63 1.07 10.02
N ARG A 95 14.72 1.37 11.31
CA ARG A 95 14.80 0.37 12.38
C ARG A 95 13.60 -0.58 12.39
N LEU A 96 12.38 -0.05 12.28
CA LEU A 96 11.13 -0.84 12.29
C LEU A 96 10.98 -1.73 11.06
N CYS A 97 11.68 -1.41 9.96
CA CYS A 97 11.71 -2.22 8.75
C CYS A 97 12.97 -3.09 8.63
N GLY A 98 13.83 -3.14 9.66
CA GLY A 98 15.07 -3.91 9.61
C GLY A 98 16.06 -3.41 8.55
N ALA A 99 16.03 -2.11 8.23
CA ALA A 99 16.97 -1.46 7.34
C ALA A 99 18.23 -1.04 8.14
N GLY A 100 19.37 -1.62 7.78
CA GLY A 100 20.67 -1.30 8.36
C GLY A 100 21.36 -0.13 7.62
N GLU A 101 22.62 0.12 7.96
CA GLU A 101 23.46 1.16 7.35
C GLU A 101 23.70 0.93 5.84
N ASP A 102 23.55 -0.30 5.38
CA ASP A 102 23.60 -0.70 3.97
C ASP A 102 22.35 -0.31 3.17
N CYS A 103 21.34 0.27 3.82
CA CYS A 103 20.12 0.76 3.21
C CYS A 103 20.04 2.29 3.25
N ALA A 104 19.28 2.85 2.30
CA ALA A 104 18.79 4.21 2.32
C ALA A 104 17.28 4.20 2.56
N THR A 105 16.78 5.11 3.41
CA THR A 105 15.35 5.27 3.69
C THR A 105 14.90 6.64 3.21
N ILE A 106 14.17 6.68 2.10
CA ILE A 106 13.82 7.89 1.36
C ILE A 106 12.34 8.19 1.56
N PHE A 107 12.00 9.43 1.93
CA PHE A 107 10.63 9.91 1.87
C PHE A 107 10.26 10.23 0.42
N SER A 108 9.33 9.47 -0.14
CA SER A 108 9.08 9.45 -1.58
C SER A 108 7.82 10.20 -2.03
N GLY A 109 7.20 11.00 -1.17
CA GLY A 109 6.00 11.76 -1.52
C GLY A 109 4.72 10.92 -1.55
N SER A 110 4.07 10.78 -2.71
CA SER A 110 2.73 10.15 -2.84
C SER A 110 2.75 8.63 -2.71
N GLY A 111 3.01 8.10 -1.51
CA GLY A 111 2.95 6.68 -1.20
C GLY A 111 3.97 5.84 -1.98
N ALA A 112 3.72 4.53 -2.05
CA ALA A 112 4.56 3.57 -2.78
C ALA A 112 4.65 3.88 -4.27
N THR A 113 3.65 4.52 -4.87
CA THR A 113 3.66 4.91 -6.29
C THR A 113 4.88 5.78 -6.63
N SER A 114 5.13 6.82 -5.83
CA SER A 114 6.32 7.66 -6.00
C SER A 114 7.61 6.87 -5.80
N GLY A 115 7.65 5.99 -4.80
CA GLY A 115 8.80 5.13 -4.53
C GLY A 115 9.10 4.19 -5.71
N LEU A 116 8.10 3.51 -6.25
CA LEU A 116 8.26 2.59 -7.39
C LEU A 116 8.70 3.32 -8.67
N ASN A 117 8.14 4.50 -8.94
CA ASN A 117 8.62 5.32 -10.07
C ASN A 117 10.09 5.72 -9.91
N ARG A 118 10.52 6.14 -8.70
CA ARG A 118 11.94 6.43 -8.42
C ARG A 118 12.82 5.19 -8.56
N THR A 119 12.32 4.02 -8.17
CA THR A 119 13.05 2.75 -8.25
C THR A 119 13.48 2.44 -9.69
N VAL A 120 12.64 2.72 -10.69
CA VAL A 120 13.00 2.57 -12.12
C VAL A 120 14.30 3.29 -12.44
N ALA A 121 14.42 4.55 -12.03
CA ALA A 121 15.63 5.34 -12.28
C ALA A 121 16.80 4.88 -11.40
N LEU A 122 16.56 4.62 -10.10
CA LEU A 122 17.61 4.26 -9.14
C LEU A 122 18.30 2.93 -9.47
N LEU A 123 17.54 1.98 -10.05
CA LEU A 123 18.08 0.71 -10.53
C LEU A 123 18.71 0.80 -11.94
N GLY A 124 18.75 2.00 -12.53
CA GLY A 124 19.43 2.27 -13.82
C GLY A 124 18.76 1.68 -15.03
N LEU A 125 17.42 1.49 -15.01
CA LEU A 125 16.70 0.93 -16.16
C LEU A 125 16.83 1.79 -17.42
N PRO A 126 16.62 3.13 -17.36
CA PRO A 126 16.75 3.97 -18.53
C PRO A 126 18.14 3.90 -19.18
N GLU A 127 19.20 3.87 -18.36
CA GLU A 127 20.57 3.75 -18.83
C GLU A 127 20.85 2.38 -19.45
N ALA A 128 20.34 1.31 -18.85
CA ALA A 128 20.48 -0.05 -19.36
C ALA A 128 19.79 -0.21 -20.71
N VAL A 129 18.55 0.29 -20.85
CA VAL A 129 17.79 0.27 -22.11
C VAL A 129 18.50 1.10 -23.18
N ALA A 130 18.95 2.32 -22.85
CA ALA A 130 19.66 3.18 -23.78
C ALA A 130 20.99 2.56 -24.28
N ALA A 131 21.65 1.75 -23.43
CA ALA A 131 22.86 1.01 -23.79
C ALA A 131 22.57 -0.31 -24.56
N GLY A 132 21.31 -0.59 -24.92
CA GLY A 132 20.92 -1.84 -25.59
C GLY A 132 21.03 -3.10 -24.72
N ARG A 133 21.17 -2.94 -23.40
CA ARG A 133 21.15 -4.06 -22.47
C ARG A 133 19.73 -4.59 -22.31
N ALA A 134 19.53 -5.89 -22.40
CA ALA A 134 18.25 -6.50 -22.11
C ALA A 134 17.83 -6.21 -20.65
N VAL A 135 16.60 -5.77 -20.45
CA VAL A 135 16.01 -5.53 -19.12
C VAL A 135 14.72 -6.33 -19.02
N ARG A 136 14.63 -7.21 -18.03
CA ARG A 136 13.43 -8.00 -17.75
C ARG A 136 12.90 -7.72 -16.35
N VAL A 137 11.60 -7.44 -16.26
CA VAL A 137 10.91 -7.25 -15.00
C VAL A 137 9.83 -8.31 -14.85
N PHE A 138 9.96 -9.15 -13.84
CA PHE A 138 8.96 -10.15 -13.46
C PHE A 138 8.02 -9.53 -12.44
N ILE A 139 6.72 -9.55 -12.70
CA ILE A 139 5.69 -9.05 -11.80
C ILE A 139 4.75 -10.18 -11.37
N GLY A 140 4.10 -10.02 -10.23
CA GLY A 140 3.18 -11.02 -9.70
C GLY A 140 1.76 -10.92 -10.27
N PRO A 141 0.87 -11.84 -9.88
CA PRO A 141 -0.51 -11.87 -10.35
C PRO A 141 -1.39 -10.79 -9.71
N TYR A 142 -0.95 -10.13 -8.64
CA TYR A 142 -1.78 -9.25 -7.81
C TYR A 142 -1.43 -7.78 -7.90
N GLU A 143 -0.65 -7.38 -8.90
CA GLU A 143 -0.01 -6.07 -8.89
C GLU A 143 -1.02 -4.93 -9.06
N HIS A 144 -0.85 -3.92 -8.21
CA HIS A 144 -1.49 -2.63 -8.37
C HIS A 144 -0.90 -1.91 -9.60
N HIS A 145 -1.69 -1.05 -10.25
CA HIS A 145 -1.21 -0.25 -11.41
C HIS A 145 0.12 0.46 -11.11
N SER A 146 0.36 0.89 -9.89
CA SER A 146 1.62 1.53 -9.47
C SER A 146 2.83 0.60 -9.53
N ASN A 147 2.63 -0.73 -9.50
CA ASN A 147 3.68 -1.74 -9.64
C ASN A 147 3.64 -2.45 -11.01
N ILE A 148 2.91 -1.89 -11.96
CA ILE A 148 2.87 -2.37 -13.37
C ILE A 148 3.37 -1.27 -14.31
N LEU A 149 2.73 -0.08 -14.24
CA LEU A 149 2.93 0.97 -15.23
C LEU A 149 4.35 1.52 -15.26
N PRO A 150 5.04 1.80 -14.13
CA PRO A 150 6.40 2.29 -14.19
C PRO A 150 7.36 1.33 -14.91
N TRP A 151 7.14 0.03 -14.77
CA TRP A 151 7.95 -0.97 -15.46
C TRP A 151 7.64 -1.03 -16.96
N ARG A 152 6.36 -0.97 -17.35
CA ARG A 152 5.96 -0.93 -18.77
C ARG A 152 6.49 0.31 -19.50
N GLU A 153 6.44 1.46 -18.84
CA GLU A 153 6.93 2.74 -19.40
C GLU A 153 8.46 2.85 -19.41
N SER A 154 9.17 1.98 -18.68
CA SER A 154 10.65 2.01 -18.62
C SER A 154 11.36 1.46 -19.85
N GLY A 155 10.63 0.84 -20.78
CA GLY A 155 11.19 0.11 -21.92
C GLY A 155 11.68 -1.30 -21.59
N ALA A 156 11.44 -1.80 -20.38
CA ALA A 156 11.75 -3.19 -20.00
C ALA A 156 10.74 -4.18 -20.60
N GLU A 157 11.18 -5.41 -20.84
CA GLU A 157 10.27 -6.54 -21.07
C GLU A 157 9.62 -6.92 -19.74
N VAL A 158 8.29 -6.70 -19.61
CA VAL A 158 7.53 -7.02 -18.40
C VAL A 158 6.83 -8.36 -18.56
N ILE A 159 7.14 -9.31 -17.69
CA ILE A 159 6.60 -10.67 -17.69
C ILE A 159 5.77 -10.85 -16.41
N GLU A 160 4.49 -11.12 -16.56
CA GLU A 160 3.61 -11.44 -15.46
C GLU A 160 3.69 -12.94 -15.16
N ILE A 161 3.91 -13.28 -13.89
CA ILE A 161 3.92 -14.64 -13.37
C ILE A 161 2.51 -15.01 -12.93
N ALA A 162 2.03 -16.15 -13.37
CA ALA A 162 0.69 -16.62 -13.06
C ALA A 162 0.48 -16.87 -11.55
N GLU A 163 -0.79 -16.91 -11.14
CA GLU A 163 -1.18 -17.32 -9.80
C GLU A 163 -1.04 -18.83 -9.66
N ALA A 164 -0.35 -19.29 -8.62
CA ALA A 164 -0.24 -20.70 -8.29
C ALA A 164 -1.59 -21.31 -7.88
N ALA A 165 -1.73 -22.61 -8.03
CA ALA A 165 -2.93 -23.36 -7.60
C ALA A 165 -3.24 -23.27 -6.09
N THR A 166 -2.29 -22.80 -5.29
CA THR A 166 -2.41 -22.55 -3.85
C THR A 166 -2.56 -21.09 -3.49
N GLY A 167 -2.57 -20.19 -4.48
CA GLY A 167 -2.43 -18.75 -4.34
C GLY A 167 -0.96 -18.31 -4.27
N GLY A 168 -0.73 -17.02 -4.46
CA GLY A 168 0.62 -16.47 -4.63
C GLY A 168 1.15 -16.63 -6.07
N PRO A 169 2.32 -16.07 -6.40
CA PRO A 169 2.94 -16.29 -7.70
C PRO A 169 3.44 -17.74 -7.84
N ASP A 170 3.32 -18.31 -9.04
CA ASP A 170 3.85 -19.65 -9.35
C ASP A 170 5.39 -19.60 -9.36
N LEU A 171 6.01 -20.15 -8.30
CA LEU A 171 7.46 -20.17 -8.15
C LEU A 171 8.15 -21.05 -9.21
N ALA A 172 7.50 -22.09 -9.71
CA ALA A 172 8.07 -22.94 -10.76
C ALA A 172 8.08 -22.19 -12.10
N GLU A 173 7.03 -21.45 -12.41
CA GLU A 173 7.01 -20.57 -13.57
C GLU A 173 8.06 -19.46 -13.45
N LEU A 174 8.14 -18.80 -12.30
CA LEU A 174 9.14 -17.75 -12.05
C LEU A 174 10.56 -18.30 -12.23
N ALA A 175 10.87 -19.49 -11.71
CA ALA A 175 12.16 -20.11 -11.88
C ALA A 175 12.50 -20.35 -13.36
N ARG A 176 11.56 -20.91 -14.13
CA ARG A 176 11.73 -21.12 -15.59
C ARG A 176 11.96 -19.80 -16.33
N ALA A 177 11.17 -18.77 -16.01
CA ALA A 177 11.27 -17.45 -16.64
C ALA A 177 12.61 -16.76 -16.32
N LEU A 178 13.10 -16.88 -15.09
CA LEU A 178 14.44 -16.40 -14.69
C LEU A 178 15.56 -17.10 -15.43
N GLN A 179 15.48 -18.44 -15.58
CA GLN A 179 16.47 -19.21 -16.34
C GLN A 179 16.52 -18.83 -17.83
N GLN A 180 15.40 -18.38 -18.39
CA GLN A 180 15.28 -17.94 -19.78
C GLN A 180 15.71 -16.49 -19.98
N ALA A 181 16.12 -15.78 -18.93
CA ALA A 181 16.60 -14.41 -19.07
C ALA A 181 17.92 -14.38 -19.90
N PRO A 182 18.07 -13.43 -20.84
CA PRO A 182 19.31 -13.32 -21.63
C PRO A 182 20.52 -13.15 -20.72
N LYS A 183 21.64 -13.76 -21.10
CA LYS A 183 22.89 -13.64 -20.35
C LYS A 183 23.29 -12.16 -20.25
N GLY A 184 23.55 -11.68 -19.04
CA GLY A 184 23.91 -10.28 -18.79
C GLY A 184 22.72 -9.31 -18.76
N ALA A 185 21.48 -9.78 -18.90
CA ALA A 185 20.32 -8.95 -18.71
C ALA A 185 20.26 -8.33 -17.31
N LEU A 186 19.66 -7.16 -17.17
CA LEU A 186 19.20 -6.64 -15.89
C LEU A 186 17.87 -7.32 -15.56
N THR A 187 17.83 -8.14 -14.53
CA THR A 187 16.65 -8.88 -14.10
C THR A 187 16.13 -8.35 -12.77
N ILE A 188 14.83 -8.09 -12.70
CA ILE A 188 14.14 -7.54 -11.52
C ILE A 188 12.87 -8.35 -11.30
N GLY A 189 12.62 -8.75 -10.05
CA GLY A 189 11.31 -9.20 -9.62
C GLY A 189 10.64 -8.09 -8.82
N SER A 190 9.43 -7.67 -9.22
CA SER A 190 8.67 -6.65 -8.51
C SER A 190 7.29 -7.17 -8.14
N PHE A 191 7.09 -7.46 -6.86
CA PHE A 191 5.91 -8.17 -6.36
C PHE A 191 5.22 -7.41 -5.23
N SER A 192 3.89 -7.52 -5.18
CA SER A 192 3.10 -7.06 -4.03
C SER A 192 3.13 -8.08 -2.90
N ALA A 193 3.39 -7.62 -1.67
CA ALA A 193 3.41 -8.47 -0.49
C ALA A 193 2.02 -9.03 -0.13
N ALA A 194 0.94 -8.35 -0.56
CA ALA A 194 -0.43 -8.87 -0.53
C ALA A 194 -1.27 -8.19 -1.62
N SER A 195 -2.26 -8.93 -2.12
CA SER A 195 -3.27 -8.38 -3.03
C SER A 195 -4.13 -7.32 -2.32
N ASN A 196 -4.23 -6.13 -2.91
CA ASN A 196 -5.17 -5.10 -2.45
C ASN A 196 -6.62 -5.40 -2.82
N VAL A 197 -6.87 -6.45 -3.58
CA VAL A 197 -8.21 -6.90 -4.05
C VAL A 197 -8.70 -8.07 -3.21
N SER A 198 -7.95 -9.18 -3.21
CA SER A 198 -8.36 -10.42 -2.54
C SER A 198 -7.75 -10.59 -1.14
N GLY A 199 -6.76 -9.78 -0.78
CA GLY A 199 -6.00 -9.93 0.46
C GLY A 199 -5.01 -11.09 0.47
N ILE A 200 -4.90 -11.87 -0.62
CA ILE A 200 -3.99 -13.02 -0.70
C ILE A 200 -2.56 -12.55 -0.46
N LEU A 201 -1.89 -13.25 0.45
CA LEU A 201 -0.51 -12.98 0.84
C LEU A 201 0.46 -13.62 -0.14
N THR A 202 1.57 -12.93 -0.40
CA THR A 202 2.73 -13.48 -1.11
C THR A 202 3.77 -13.90 -0.08
N ASP A 203 4.35 -15.11 -0.21
CA ASP A 203 5.53 -15.48 0.56
C ASP A 203 6.73 -14.68 0.05
N THR A 204 6.95 -13.52 0.70
CA THR A 204 7.98 -12.57 0.28
C THR A 204 9.38 -13.16 0.37
N ASP A 205 9.63 -14.06 1.30
CA ASP A 205 10.95 -14.62 1.51
C ASP A 205 11.26 -15.75 0.50
N ALA A 206 10.29 -16.61 0.20
CA ALA A 206 10.46 -17.65 -0.83
C ALA A 206 10.69 -17.03 -2.22
N VAL A 207 9.88 -16.03 -2.60
CA VAL A 207 10.08 -15.29 -3.87
C VAL A 207 11.43 -14.58 -3.89
N THR A 208 11.82 -13.91 -2.80
CA THR A 208 13.12 -13.22 -2.73
C THR A 208 14.28 -14.18 -2.88
N ARG A 209 14.27 -15.32 -2.18
CA ARG A 209 15.34 -16.36 -2.30
C ARG A 209 15.48 -16.81 -3.74
N LEU A 210 14.36 -17.08 -4.40
CA LEU A 210 14.37 -17.52 -5.80
C LEU A 210 14.96 -16.44 -6.72
N LEU A 211 14.58 -15.19 -6.57
CA LEU A 211 15.15 -14.07 -7.32
C LEU A 211 16.65 -13.94 -7.08
N LYS A 212 17.08 -13.97 -5.82
CA LYS A 212 18.51 -13.84 -5.45
C LYS A 212 19.35 -15.02 -5.95
N ALA A 213 18.83 -16.24 -5.95
CA ALA A 213 19.48 -17.42 -6.50
C ALA A 213 19.77 -17.30 -8.01
N HIS A 214 19.00 -16.46 -8.72
CA HIS A 214 19.22 -16.18 -10.15
C HIS A 214 19.86 -14.81 -10.42
N GLY A 215 20.38 -14.12 -9.38
CA GLY A 215 21.04 -12.83 -9.51
C GLY A 215 20.09 -11.66 -9.84
N ALA A 216 18.79 -11.86 -9.68
CA ALA A 216 17.79 -10.82 -9.90
C ALA A 216 17.65 -9.91 -8.67
N LEU A 217 17.27 -8.64 -8.90
CA LEU A 217 16.90 -7.70 -7.85
C LEU A 217 15.48 -7.97 -7.37
N ALA A 218 15.26 -7.84 -6.06
CA ALA A 218 13.97 -8.08 -5.41
C ALA A 218 13.34 -6.77 -4.94
N VAL A 219 12.28 -6.34 -5.62
CA VAL A 219 11.49 -5.14 -5.34
C VAL A 219 10.13 -5.54 -4.76
N TRP A 220 9.74 -4.91 -3.67
CA TRP A 220 8.53 -5.25 -2.95
C TRP A 220 7.60 -4.05 -2.75
N ASP A 221 6.35 -4.19 -3.19
CA ASP A 221 5.27 -3.26 -2.89
C ASP A 221 4.51 -3.71 -1.63
N TYR A 222 4.70 -2.96 -0.54
CA TYR A 222 3.98 -3.14 0.72
C TYR A 222 2.80 -2.18 0.89
N ALA A 223 2.39 -1.46 -0.17
CA ALA A 223 1.31 -0.48 -0.05
C ALA A 223 -0.01 -1.10 0.45
N GLY A 224 -0.36 -2.29 -0.05
CA GLY A 224 -1.56 -3.02 0.38
C GLY A 224 -1.36 -3.79 1.68
N ALA A 225 -0.16 -4.29 1.92
CA ALA A 225 0.17 -5.19 3.01
C ALA A 225 0.71 -4.49 4.26
N GLY A 226 1.41 -3.38 4.10
CA GLY A 226 2.18 -2.72 5.17
C GLY A 226 1.43 -2.42 6.46
N PRO A 227 0.15 -1.99 6.43
CA PRO A 227 -0.63 -1.82 7.66
C PRO A 227 -0.92 -3.11 8.42
N TYR A 228 -0.81 -4.28 7.77
CA TYR A 228 -1.35 -5.56 8.26
C TYR A 228 -0.27 -6.58 8.63
N ILE A 229 0.86 -6.59 7.94
CA ILE A 229 1.95 -7.56 8.18
C ILE A 229 3.26 -6.85 8.51
N ALA A 230 4.21 -7.58 9.08
CA ALA A 230 5.55 -7.05 9.32
C ALA A 230 6.23 -6.65 8.00
N ILE A 231 6.90 -5.51 8.02
CA ILE A 231 7.72 -5.04 6.90
C ILE A 231 9.17 -5.32 7.25
N SER A 232 9.90 -5.99 6.36
CA SER A 232 11.30 -6.31 6.59
C SER A 232 12.11 -6.25 5.30
N MET A 233 13.29 -5.66 5.40
CA MET A 233 14.30 -5.72 4.34
C MET A 233 14.92 -7.11 4.17
N GLY A 234 14.54 -8.06 5.03
CA GLY A 234 15.03 -9.44 5.01
C GLY A 234 16.49 -9.59 5.43
N ALA A 235 16.90 -10.83 5.65
CA ALA A 235 18.27 -11.19 6.03
C ALA A 235 18.75 -12.40 5.22
N GLY A 236 20.06 -12.66 5.22
CA GLY A 236 20.66 -13.82 4.53
C GLY A 236 20.33 -13.85 3.05
N ASP A 237 19.79 -14.95 2.59
CA ASP A 237 19.38 -15.22 1.20
C ASP A 237 18.03 -14.61 0.81
N ALA A 238 17.25 -14.16 1.81
CA ALA A 238 15.96 -13.47 1.60
C ALA A 238 16.09 -11.92 1.68
N ARG A 239 17.28 -11.36 1.43
CA ARG A 239 17.54 -9.92 1.45
C ARG A 239 16.87 -9.22 0.27
N LYS A 240 15.88 -8.38 0.59
CA LYS A 240 15.16 -7.55 -0.38
C LYS A 240 16.02 -6.36 -0.81
N ASP A 241 15.99 -5.99 -2.08
CA ASP A 241 16.76 -4.84 -2.57
C ASP A 241 15.97 -3.53 -2.42
N VAL A 242 14.66 -3.58 -2.60
CA VAL A 242 13.78 -2.41 -2.50
C VAL A 242 12.47 -2.78 -1.82
N VAL A 243 12.00 -1.91 -0.93
CA VAL A 243 10.67 -1.97 -0.30
C VAL A 243 10.01 -0.61 -0.42
N ALA A 244 8.81 -0.56 -1.00
CA ALA A 244 7.98 0.64 -1.13
C ALA A 244 6.75 0.56 -0.23
N VAL A 245 6.47 1.61 0.54
CA VAL A 245 5.39 1.64 1.54
C VAL A 245 4.52 2.87 1.38
N SER A 246 3.21 2.70 1.55
CA SER A 246 2.22 3.78 1.60
C SER A 246 1.80 4.04 3.04
N ALA A 247 2.54 4.87 3.77
CA ALA A 247 2.29 5.13 5.18
C ALA A 247 0.90 5.76 5.45
N HIS A 248 0.31 6.46 4.45
CA HIS A 248 -1.05 7.01 4.55
C HIS A 248 -2.15 5.94 4.71
N LYS A 249 -1.84 4.66 4.47
CA LYS A 249 -2.79 3.55 4.68
C LYS A 249 -2.74 2.98 6.10
N PHE A 250 -1.74 3.35 6.90
CA PHE A 250 -1.67 2.96 8.29
C PHE A 250 -2.67 3.75 9.14
N ILE A 251 -3.04 3.20 10.28
CA ILE A 251 -3.81 3.94 11.28
C ILE A 251 -2.94 5.07 11.83
N GLY A 252 -3.48 6.29 11.87
CA GLY A 252 -2.72 7.51 12.16
C GLY A 252 -1.96 8.08 10.96
N GLY A 253 -2.03 7.42 9.79
CA GLY A 253 -1.27 7.75 8.60
C GLY A 253 -1.84 8.72 7.56
N PRO A 254 -3.13 9.17 7.57
CA PRO A 254 -3.61 10.12 6.57
C PRO A 254 -2.65 11.29 6.37
N ALA A 255 -2.34 11.63 5.10
CA ALA A 255 -1.35 12.63 4.68
C ALA A 255 0.13 12.32 5.00
N ALA A 256 0.46 11.12 5.48
CA ALA A 256 1.85 10.69 5.64
C ALA A 256 2.53 10.51 4.28
N SER A 257 3.82 10.83 4.23
CA SER A 257 4.66 10.58 3.05
C SER A 257 4.82 9.09 2.76
N GLY A 258 4.98 8.75 1.48
CA GLY A 258 5.45 7.44 1.08
C GLY A 258 6.88 7.19 1.55
N VAL A 259 7.22 5.92 1.73
CA VAL A 259 8.55 5.50 2.16
C VAL A 259 9.12 4.52 1.14
N LEU A 260 10.32 4.78 0.69
CA LEU A 260 11.13 3.89 -0.14
C LEU A 260 12.37 3.50 0.64
N ILE A 261 12.56 2.21 0.87
CA ILE A 261 13.78 1.66 1.48
C ILE A 261 14.53 0.91 0.40
N LEU A 262 15.80 1.21 0.23
CA LEU A 262 16.61 0.69 -0.87
C LEU A 262 17.99 0.30 -0.36
N ARG A 263 18.47 -0.89 -0.73
CA ARG A 263 19.88 -1.26 -0.48
C ARG A 263 20.80 -0.43 -1.36
N LYS A 264 21.81 0.16 -0.74
CA LYS A 264 22.81 1.00 -1.44
C LYS A 264 23.54 0.23 -2.54
N SER A 265 23.70 -1.11 -2.37
CA SER A 265 24.28 -1.98 -3.38
C SER A 265 23.45 -2.20 -4.64
N ALA A 266 22.15 -1.89 -4.59
CA ALA A 266 21.26 -1.94 -5.76
C ALA A 266 21.24 -0.65 -6.58
N LEU A 267 21.84 0.42 -6.05
CA LEU A 267 21.94 1.71 -6.76
C LEU A 267 22.84 1.56 -8.00
N ALA A 268 22.29 1.86 -9.16
CA ALA A 268 23.02 1.82 -10.43
C ALA A 268 23.45 3.22 -10.94
N ARG A 269 23.03 4.29 -10.23
CA ARG A 269 23.33 5.67 -10.68
C ARG A 269 23.74 6.56 -9.51
N THR A 270 24.56 7.56 -9.85
CA THR A 270 25.04 8.58 -8.89
C THR A 270 24.28 9.91 -8.99
N LYS A 271 23.46 10.08 -10.05
CA LYS A 271 22.60 11.26 -10.23
C LYS A 271 21.25 11.02 -9.56
N PRO A 272 20.60 12.06 -9.01
CA PRO A 272 19.27 11.92 -8.43
C PRO A 272 18.24 11.49 -9.46
N SER A 273 17.19 10.79 -9.00
CA SER A 273 16.03 10.45 -9.84
C SER A 273 15.23 11.72 -10.22
N GLN A 274 15.23 12.70 -9.34
CA GLN A 274 14.58 14.01 -9.52
C GLN A 274 15.55 15.12 -9.10
N PRO A 275 16.28 15.75 -10.03
CA PRO A 275 17.18 16.85 -9.71
C PRO A 275 16.43 18.08 -9.21
N GLY A 276 17.00 18.80 -8.23
CA GLY A 276 16.40 20.01 -7.69
C GLY A 276 17.18 20.60 -6.51
N GLY A 277 16.67 21.66 -5.93
CA GLY A 277 17.22 22.23 -4.69
C GLY A 277 17.25 21.19 -3.56
N GLY A 278 18.26 21.25 -2.71
CA GLY A 278 18.50 20.27 -1.64
C GLY A 278 19.30 19.04 -2.04
N THR A 279 19.33 18.66 -3.33
CA THR A 279 20.04 17.46 -3.82
C THR A 279 21.52 17.68 -4.11
N VAL A 280 21.98 18.92 -4.05
CA VAL A 280 23.31 19.36 -4.47
C VAL A 280 24.17 19.75 -3.27
N ARG A 281 25.48 19.52 -3.38
CA ARG A 281 26.47 20.03 -2.47
C ARG A 281 27.01 21.39 -2.92
N PHE A 282 27.09 21.59 -4.23
CA PHE A 282 27.58 22.82 -4.82
C PHE A 282 26.91 23.07 -6.18
N VAL A 283 26.60 24.33 -6.47
CA VAL A 283 26.12 24.78 -7.79
C VAL A 283 26.77 26.11 -8.13
N SER A 284 27.25 26.26 -9.36
CA SER A 284 27.79 27.48 -9.92
C SER A 284 27.26 27.72 -11.35
N PRO A 285 27.56 28.90 -11.97
CA PRO A 285 27.23 29.08 -13.37
C PRO A 285 27.91 28.09 -14.33
N TRP A 286 28.94 27.39 -13.88
CA TRP A 286 29.76 26.51 -14.72
C TRP A 286 29.56 25.02 -14.43
N GLY A 287 28.89 24.65 -13.33
CA GLY A 287 28.71 23.24 -12.98
C GLY A 287 28.05 23.04 -11.63
N HIS A 288 27.82 21.77 -11.31
CA HIS A 288 27.22 21.37 -10.02
C HIS A 288 27.70 20.00 -9.57
N ASP A 289 27.67 19.78 -8.26
CA ASP A 289 27.96 18.49 -7.61
C ASP A 289 26.79 18.07 -6.74
N TYR A 290 26.35 16.84 -6.90
CA TYR A 290 25.28 16.26 -6.08
C TYR A 290 25.77 15.81 -4.70
N ALA A 291 24.86 15.73 -3.75
CA ALA A 291 25.12 15.15 -2.45
C ALA A 291 25.56 13.67 -2.56
N ALA A 292 26.56 13.29 -1.78
CA ALA A 292 27.03 11.90 -1.70
C ALA A 292 26.01 11.01 -0.97
N ASP A 293 25.38 11.57 0.06
CA ASP A 293 24.32 10.90 0.80
C ASP A 293 23.11 10.65 -0.09
N VAL A 294 22.57 9.42 -0.06
CA VAL A 294 21.52 8.96 -0.95
C VAL A 294 20.18 9.62 -0.62
N GLU A 295 19.85 9.71 0.65
CA GLU A 295 18.62 10.32 1.13
C GLU A 295 18.56 11.81 0.76
N ALA A 296 19.62 12.55 1.05
CA ALA A 296 19.72 13.97 0.68
C ALA A 296 19.64 14.15 -0.84
N ARG A 297 20.33 13.28 -1.61
CA ARG A 297 20.32 13.34 -3.06
C ARG A 297 18.95 13.07 -3.68
N GLU A 298 18.15 12.20 -3.08
CA GLU A 298 16.86 11.78 -3.64
C GLU A 298 15.67 12.63 -3.17
N GLU A 299 15.83 13.48 -2.17
CA GLU A 299 14.74 14.27 -1.62
C GLU A 299 14.82 15.74 -2.06
N ALA A 300 14.54 15.97 -3.35
CA ALA A 300 14.57 17.29 -3.96
C ALA A 300 13.45 18.21 -3.46
N GLY A 301 13.77 19.49 -3.31
CA GLY A 301 12.83 20.54 -2.90
C GLY A 301 12.60 20.59 -1.40
N THR A 302 11.68 21.44 -0.97
CA THR A 302 11.26 21.48 0.44
C THR A 302 10.47 20.21 0.76
N PRO A 303 10.93 19.37 1.70
CA PRO A 303 10.29 18.11 2.01
C PRO A 303 8.92 18.29 2.66
N ASN A 304 8.07 17.27 2.56
CA ASN A 304 6.81 17.21 3.32
C ASN A 304 7.07 16.84 4.78
N ILE A 305 7.70 17.75 5.53
CA ILE A 305 8.21 17.52 6.89
C ILE A 305 7.15 16.91 7.80
N ILE A 306 5.92 17.46 7.79
CA ILE A 306 4.81 16.96 8.61
C ILE A 306 4.43 15.53 8.16
N GLY A 307 4.36 15.28 6.86
CA GLY A 307 4.06 13.96 6.32
C GLY A 307 5.13 12.92 6.62
N ASP A 308 6.40 13.33 6.64
CA ASP A 308 7.55 12.47 6.96
C ASP A 308 7.52 12.05 8.44
N ILE A 309 7.31 13.02 9.34
CA ILE A 309 7.15 12.75 10.77
C ILE A 309 5.91 11.90 11.03
N ARG A 310 4.77 12.23 10.40
CA ARG A 310 3.52 11.46 10.52
C ARG A 310 3.70 10.01 10.05
N ALA A 311 4.49 9.76 9.01
CA ALA A 311 4.82 8.41 8.60
C ALA A 311 5.46 7.62 9.75
N ALA A 312 6.45 8.19 10.43
CA ALA A 312 7.09 7.54 11.57
C ALA A 312 6.12 7.30 12.74
N LEU A 313 5.26 8.28 13.06
CA LEU A 313 4.24 8.12 14.12
C LEU A 313 3.28 6.97 13.80
N ALA A 314 2.85 6.83 12.54
CA ALA A 314 1.97 5.74 12.10
C ALA A 314 2.67 4.37 12.19
N PHE A 315 3.96 4.29 11.83
CA PHE A 315 4.77 3.08 12.04
C PHE A 315 4.92 2.73 13.51
N MET A 316 5.17 3.72 14.38
CA MET A 316 5.27 3.52 15.84
C MET A 316 3.95 3.04 16.44
N VAL A 317 2.82 3.56 15.98
CA VAL A 317 1.48 3.08 16.39
C VAL A 317 1.29 1.63 16.02
N LYS A 318 1.62 1.23 14.78
CA LYS A 318 1.53 -0.16 14.34
C LYS A 318 2.43 -1.07 15.17
N ASP A 319 3.68 -0.69 15.39
CA ASP A 319 4.65 -1.43 16.19
C ASP A 319 4.15 -1.64 17.62
N ALA A 320 3.59 -0.60 18.25
CA ALA A 320 3.06 -0.64 19.60
C ALA A 320 1.77 -1.49 19.73
N ILE A 321 0.93 -1.56 18.69
CA ILE A 321 -0.20 -2.50 18.65
C ILE A 321 0.33 -3.94 18.71
N GLY A 322 1.46 -4.21 18.08
CA GLY A 322 2.11 -5.51 18.02
C GLY A 322 1.55 -6.42 16.93
N GLN A 323 2.46 -7.09 16.20
CA GLN A 323 2.08 -7.94 15.05
C GLN A 323 1.21 -9.12 15.49
N GLU A 324 1.48 -9.74 16.66
CA GLU A 324 0.70 -10.85 17.19
C GLU A 324 -0.78 -10.47 17.42
N TYR A 325 -1.03 -9.29 17.99
CA TYR A 325 -2.39 -8.78 18.15
C TYR A 325 -3.06 -8.53 16.80
N ILE A 326 -2.34 -7.91 15.87
CA ILE A 326 -2.84 -7.63 14.52
C ILE A 326 -3.24 -8.93 13.82
N ASP A 327 -2.38 -9.94 13.85
CA ASP A 327 -2.60 -11.24 13.20
C ASP A 327 -3.81 -11.97 13.82
N ALA A 328 -3.90 -12.02 15.15
CA ALA A 328 -5.02 -12.63 15.84
C ALA A 328 -6.36 -11.97 15.50
N ARG A 329 -6.40 -10.63 15.46
CA ARG A 329 -7.62 -9.88 15.08
C ARG A 329 -8.00 -10.12 13.62
N HIS A 330 -7.02 -10.11 12.72
CA HIS A 330 -7.24 -10.35 11.30
C HIS A 330 -7.74 -11.76 11.04
N ALA A 331 -7.17 -12.77 11.70
CA ALA A 331 -7.63 -14.16 11.60
C ALA A 331 -9.10 -14.30 12.08
N ALA A 332 -9.44 -13.67 13.20
CA ALA A 332 -10.80 -13.68 13.74
C ALA A 332 -11.81 -13.04 12.78
N HIS A 333 -11.49 -11.83 12.26
CA HIS A 333 -12.37 -11.15 11.31
C HIS A 333 -12.50 -11.90 9.98
N LEU A 334 -11.38 -12.45 9.48
CA LEU A 334 -11.38 -13.27 8.27
C LEU A 334 -12.30 -14.48 8.41
N GLN A 335 -12.19 -15.21 9.54
CA GLN A 335 -13.00 -16.41 9.81
C GLN A 335 -14.49 -16.05 9.91
N ARG A 336 -14.86 -15.01 10.67
CA ARG A 336 -16.26 -14.55 10.82
C ARG A 336 -16.89 -14.24 9.47
N ALA A 337 -16.23 -13.39 8.65
CA ALA A 337 -16.74 -12.97 7.37
C ALA A 337 -16.84 -14.14 6.36
N ARG A 338 -15.82 -15.01 6.32
CA ARG A 338 -15.83 -16.19 5.45
C ARG A 338 -16.93 -17.20 5.82
N THR A 339 -17.17 -17.41 7.10
CA THR A 339 -18.24 -18.29 7.56
C THR A 339 -19.60 -17.75 7.15
N ALA A 340 -19.86 -16.47 7.40
CA ALA A 340 -21.15 -15.86 7.10
C ALA A 340 -21.41 -15.78 5.58
N TRP A 341 -20.48 -15.17 4.83
CA TRP A 341 -20.69 -14.95 3.40
C TRP A 341 -20.47 -16.19 2.55
N GLY A 342 -19.62 -17.13 2.99
CA GLY A 342 -19.43 -18.40 2.30
C GLY A 342 -20.63 -19.32 2.34
N ALA A 343 -21.55 -19.13 3.29
CA ALA A 343 -22.81 -19.85 3.39
C ALA A 343 -23.94 -19.24 2.53
N GLN A 344 -23.71 -18.04 1.96
CA GLN A 344 -24.73 -17.32 1.17
C GLN A 344 -24.51 -17.50 -0.33
N PRO A 345 -25.44 -18.14 -1.07
CA PRO A 345 -25.28 -18.40 -2.50
C PRO A 345 -25.27 -17.11 -3.36
N GLN A 346 -25.80 -16.00 -2.82
CA GLN A 346 -25.81 -14.70 -3.48
C GLN A 346 -24.46 -14.00 -3.43
N ILE A 347 -23.56 -14.34 -2.49
CA ILE A 347 -22.28 -13.67 -2.31
C ILE A 347 -21.16 -14.53 -2.89
N THR A 348 -20.41 -13.96 -3.82
CA THR A 348 -19.17 -14.56 -4.31
C THR A 348 -17.99 -13.79 -3.76
N ILE A 349 -17.16 -14.43 -2.93
CA ILE A 349 -15.90 -13.87 -2.44
C ILE A 349 -14.83 -14.13 -3.50
N LEU A 350 -14.24 -13.06 -4.06
CA LEU A 350 -13.21 -13.17 -5.09
C LEU A 350 -11.84 -13.59 -4.53
N GLY A 351 -11.06 -14.27 -5.38
CA GLY A 351 -9.73 -14.79 -5.09
C GLY A 351 -9.74 -16.22 -4.59
N HIS A 352 -8.56 -16.83 -4.54
CA HIS A 352 -8.38 -18.25 -4.21
C HIS A 352 -8.87 -18.57 -2.78
N ALA A 353 -9.82 -19.49 -2.66
CA ALA A 353 -10.55 -19.75 -1.40
C ALA A 353 -9.66 -20.26 -0.25
N LYS A 354 -8.60 -21.01 -0.55
CA LYS A 354 -7.72 -21.66 0.46
C LYS A 354 -6.40 -20.90 0.69
N ALA A 355 -6.10 -19.88 -0.12
CA ALA A 355 -4.86 -19.11 0.02
C ALA A 355 -4.81 -18.37 1.36
N PRO A 356 -3.63 -18.28 2.00
CA PRO A 356 -3.41 -17.36 3.12
C PRO A 356 -3.75 -15.94 2.71
N ARG A 357 -4.57 -15.24 3.51
CA ARG A 357 -5.04 -13.92 3.14
C ARG A 357 -5.36 -13.03 4.33
N LEU A 358 -5.27 -11.74 4.10
CA LEU A 358 -5.76 -10.70 4.99
C LEU A 358 -7.30 -10.60 4.95
N PRO A 359 -7.94 -9.97 5.94
CA PRO A 359 -9.39 -9.75 5.95
C PRO A 359 -9.80 -8.63 4.98
N ILE A 360 -9.40 -8.78 3.72
CA ILE A 360 -9.75 -7.92 2.59
C ILE A 360 -10.64 -8.74 1.67
N PHE A 361 -11.82 -8.22 1.37
CA PHE A 361 -12.83 -8.92 0.60
C PHE A 361 -13.29 -8.08 -0.58
N SER A 362 -13.22 -8.67 -1.76
CA SER A 362 -13.90 -8.19 -2.96
C SER A 362 -15.05 -9.13 -3.25
N LEU A 363 -16.25 -8.58 -3.35
CA LEU A 363 -17.49 -9.32 -3.42
C LEU A 363 -18.20 -9.03 -4.74
N LEU A 364 -18.76 -10.09 -5.34
CA LEU A 364 -19.80 -9.99 -6.35
C LEU A 364 -21.12 -10.45 -5.73
N ILE A 365 -22.18 -9.69 -5.97
CA ILE A 365 -23.53 -10.01 -5.48
C ILE A 365 -24.35 -10.49 -6.66
N LYS A 366 -24.77 -11.74 -6.63
CA LYS A 366 -25.58 -12.35 -7.69
C LYS A 366 -26.97 -11.75 -7.72
N ALA A 367 -27.48 -11.53 -8.92
CA ALA A 367 -28.83 -11.14 -9.22
C ALA A 367 -29.40 -12.06 -10.33
N PRO A 368 -30.72 -12.08 -10.57
CA PRO A 368 -31.33 -12.95 -11.59
C PRO A 368 -30.77 -12.78 -13.01
N GLN A 369 -30.24 -11.57 -13.31
CA GLN A 369 -29.69 -11.21 -14.62
C GLN A 369 -28.18 -10.93 -14.58
N GLY A 370 -27.43 -11.62 -13.70
CA GLY A 370 -25.98 -11.48 -13.60
C GLY A 370 -25.54 -11.03 -12.19
N TYR A 371 -24.89 -9.87 -12.08
CA TYR A 371 -24.43 -9.32 -10.81
C TYR A 371 -24.96 -7.91 -10.59
N VAL A 372 -25.17 -7.55 -9.33
CA VAL A 372 -25.50 -6.18 -8.92
C VAL A 372 -24.31 -5.28 -9.24
N ASP A 373 -24.57 -4.11 -9.80
CA ASP A 373 -23.55 -3.10 -10.05
C ASP A 373 -22.81 -2.76 -8.73
N PRO A 374 -21.48 -2.82 -8.68
CA PRO A 374 -20.72 -2.61 -7.45
C PRO A 374 -20.84 -1.18 -6.90
N GLN A 375 -21.10 -0.17 -7.73
CA GLN A 375 -21.32 1.20 -7.27
C GLN A 375 -22.70 1.33 -6.58
N VAL A 376 -23.73 0.69 -7.15
CA VAL A 376 -25.08 0.62 -6.58
C VAL A 376 -25.04 -0.07 -5.22
N PHE A 377 -24.38 -1.23 -5.13
CA PHE A 377 -24.28 -1.98 -3.88
C PHE A 377 -23.49 -1.18 -2.82
N THR A 378 -22.38 -0.56 -3.22
CA THR A 378 -21.55 0.26 -2.32
C THR A 378 -22.32 1.49 -1.81
N ARG A 379 -23.10 2.16 -2.68
CA ARG A 379 -23.98 3.27 -2.29
C ARG A 379 -25.04 2.81 -1.30
N ALA A 380 -25.67 1.66 -1.56
CA ALA A 380 -26.70 1.13 -0.65
C ALA A 380 -26.11 0.77 0.74
N LEU A 381 -24.88 0.23 0.80
CA LEU A 381 -24.17 0.04 2.08
C LEU A 381 -23.98 1.35 2.82
N SER A 382 -23.57 2.41 2.12
CA SER A 382 -23.40 3.73 2.71
C SER A 382 -24.74 4.34 3.19
N ASP A 383 -25.76 4.34 2.32
CA ASP A 383 -27.01 5.06 2.57
C ASP A 383 -27.89 4.35 3.59
N GLN A 384 -27.97 3.02 3.56
CA GLN A 384 -28.83 2.26 4.46
C GLN A 384 -28.16 1.92 5.79
N TYR A 385 -26.83 1.68 5.78
CA TYR A 385 -26.11 1.17 6.95
C TYR A 385 -24.96 2.08 7.42
N GLY A 386 -24.61 3.14 6.70
CA GLY A 386 -23.48 4.02 7.02
C GLY A 386 -22.11 3.41 6.72
N ILE A 387 -22.06 2.23 6.07
CA ILE A 387 -20.81 1.48 5.82
C ILE A 387 -20.09 2.06 4.61
N GLN A 388 -18.86 2.52 4.83
CA GLN A 388 -18.03 3.10 3.79
C GLN A 388 -17.11 2.01 3.20
N ALA A 389 -17.54 1.45 2.09
CA ALA A 389 -16.82 0.48 1.26
C ALA A 389 -16.39 1.14 -0.07
N ARG A 390 -15.85 0.37 -1.00
CA ARG A 390 -15.44 0.85 -2.32
C ARG A 390 -16.01 -0.03 -3.43
N GLY A 391 -16.69 0.59 -4.42
CA GLY A 391 -17.07 -0.04 -5.68
C GLY A 391 -16.03 0.20 -6.78
N GLY A 392 -15.80 -0.77 -7.67
CA GLY A 392 -14.94 -0.64 -8.85
C GLY A 392 -13.78 -1.62 -8.90
N CYS A 393 -12.80 -1.36 -9.80
CA CYS A 393 -11.69 -2.29 -10.09
C CYS A 393 -10.49 -2.20 -9.13
N ALA A 394 -10.51 -1.31 -8.15
CA ALA A 394 -9.48 -1.13 -7.11
C ALA A 394 -8.03 -0.95 -7.65
N CYS A 395 -7.86 -0.38 -8.86
CA CYS A 395 -6.57 -0.13 -9.52
C CYS A 395 -5.70 -1.39 -9.69
N ALA A 396 -6.32 -2.56 -9.92
CA ALA A 396 -5.68 -3.84 -10.20
C ALA A 396 -6.30 -4.48 -11.44
N GLY A 397 -6.26 -3.77 -12.58
CA GLY A 397 -6.93 -4.13 -13.81
C GLY A 397 -6.66 -5.55 -14.29
N PRO A 398 -5.39 -5.99 -14.48
CA PRO A 398 -5.08 -7.35 -14.93
C PRO A 398 -5.65 -8.44 -14.00
N TYR A 399 -5.49 -8.26 -12.69
CA TYR A 399 -6.03 -9.21 -11.72
C TYR A 399 -7.57 -9.19 -11.70
N GLY A 400 -8.18 -8.00 -11.81
CA GLY A 400 -9.63 -7.86 -11.94
C GLY A 400 -10.19 -8.57 -13.17
N HIS A 401 -9.51 -8.49 -14.32
CA HIS A 401 -9.89 -9.22 -15.53
C HIS A 401 -9.91 -10.73 -15.31
N ARG A 402 -8.86 -11.27 -14.67
CA ARG A 402 -8.82 -12.72 -14.34
C ARG A 402 -9.92 -13.13 -13.39
N LEU A 403 -10.14 -12.37 -12.32
CA LEU A 403 -11.17 -12.67 -11.31
C LEU A 403 -12.59 -12.64 -11.89
N LEU A 404 -12.82 -11.78 -12.89
CA LEU A 404 -14.11 -11.60 -13.54
C LEU A 404 -14.26 -12.42 -14.83
N GLY A 405 -13.23 -13.17 -15.22
CA GLY A 405 -13.25 -13.99 -16.46
C GLY A 405 -13.35 -13.16 -17.73
N ILE A 406 -12.81 -11.92 -17.73
CA ILE A 406 -12.85 -11.00 -18.87
C ILE A 406 -11.76 -11.40 -19.86
N ASP A 407 -12.16 -11.87 -21.03
CA ASP A 407 -11.26 -12.17 -22.13
C ASP A 407 -10.82 -10.91 -22.91
N ARG A 408 -9.93 -11.10 -23.86
CA ARG A 408 -9.37 -9.99 -24.63
C ARG A 408 -10.41 -9.24 -25.46
N ALA A 409 -11.34 -9.97 -26.10
CA ALA A 409 -12.36 -9.38 -26.95
C ALA A 409 -13.31 -8.49 -26.15
N THR A 410 -13.76 -9.01 -25.00
CA THR A 410 -14.58 -8.26 -24.03
C THR A 410 -13.83 -7.05 -23.48
N SER A 411 -12.54 -7.21 -23.13
CA SER A 411 -11.70 -6.11 -22.65
C SER A 411 -11.53 -5.00 -23.70
N ASP A 412 -11.32 -5.35 -24.98
CA ASP A 412 -11.20 -4.38 -26.07
C ASP A 412 -12.52 -3.61 -26.31
N GLN A 413 -13.67 -4.29 -26.21
CA GLN A 413 -15.01 -3.65 -26.26
C GLN A 413 -15.20 -2.67 -25.09
N MET A 414 -14.94 -3.11 -23.85
CA MET A 414 -15.02 -2.26 -22.66
C MET A 414 -14.09 -1.04 -22.79
N ARG A 415 -12.87 -1.24 -23.28
CA ARG A 415 -11.93 -0.15 -23.52
C ARG A 415 -12.48 0.88 -24.50
N ALA A 416 -13.04 0.44 -25.61
CA ALA A 416 -13.63 1.32 -26.61
C ALA A 416 -14.81 2.14 -26.02
N ALA A 417 -15.70 1.51 -25.25
CA ALA A 417 -16.80 2.18 -24.58
C ALA A 417 -16.29 3.24 -23.56
N ILE A 418 -15.35 2.86 -22.70
CA ILE A 418 -14.77 3.79 -21.71
C ILE A 418 -14.10 4.99 -22.36
N LEU A 419 -13.33 4.77 -23.44
CA LEU A 419 -12.66 5.86 -24.18
C LEU A 419 -13.66 6.78 -24.91
N SER A 420 -14.86 6.30 -25.24
CA SER A 420 -15.96 7.12 -25.79
C SER A 420 -16.80 7.83 -24.72
N GLY A 421 -16.47 7.64 -23.42
CA GLY A 421 -17.16 8.26 -22.29
C GLY A 421 -18.27 7.40 -21.65
N ASP A 422 -18.51 6.19 -22.15
CA ASP A 422 -19.43 5.24 -21.53
C ASP A 422 -18.72 4.37 -20.49
N GLU A 423 -18.92 4.69 -19.21
CA GLU A 423 -18.38 3.94 -18.06
C GLU A 423 -19.37 2.92 -17.45
N THR A 424 -20.57 2.76 -18.04
CA THR A 424 -21.65 1.90 -17.48
C THR A 424 -21.24 0.45 -17.34
N HIS A 425 -20.34 -0.03 -18.22
CA HIS A 425 -19.84 -1.41 -18.21
C HIS A 425 -18.44 -1.56 -17.65
N LYS A 426 -17.97 -0.57 -16.86
CA LYS A 426 -16.66 -0.66 -16.23
C LYS A 426 -16.61 -1.84 -15.25
N PRO A 427 -15.65 -2.78 -15.42
CA PRO A 427 -15.61 -3.97 -14.57
C PRO A 427 -15.29 -3.59 -13.12
N GLY A 428 -15.88 -4.30 -12.18
CA GLY A 428 -15.63 -4.00 -10.77
C GLY A 428 -16.28 -4.99 -9.81
N PHE A 429 -16.03 -4.74 -8.55
CA PHE A 429 -16.56 -5.49 -7.41
C PHE A 429 -16.71 -4.53 -6.22
N THR A 430 -17.48 -4.92 -5.21
CA THR A 430 -17.52 -4.19 -3.96
C THR A 430 -16.43 -4.70 -3.04
N ARG A 431 -15.48 -3.81 -2.67
CA ARG A 431 -14.39 -4.15 -1.77
C ARG A 431 -14.57 -3.51 -0.41
N LEU A 432 -14.38 -4.29 0.63
CA LEU A 432 -14.29 -3.83 2.02
C LEU A 432 -13.25 -4.63 2.79
N ASN A 433 -12.82 -4.11 3.93
CA ASN A 433 -11.88 -4.81 4.80
C ASN A 433 -12.02 -4.43 6.27
N PHE A 434 -11.47 -5.28 7.13
CA PHE A 434 -11.53 -5.14 8.57
C PHE A 434 -10.18 -4.71 9.13
N SER A 435 -10.20 -3.69 10.01
CA SER A 435 -9.02 -3.24 10.74
C SER A 435 -8.83 -4.06 12.03
N ALA A 436 -7.59 -4.23 12.46
CA ALA A 436 -7.28 -4.87 13.76
C ALA A 436 -7.87 -4.11 14.95
N LEU A 437 -8.11 -2.80 14.83
CA LEU A 437 -8.77 -2.00 15.85
C LEU A 437 -10.29 -2.13 15.86
N MET A 438 -10.90 -2.73 14.83
CA MET A 438 -12.35 -2.91 14.77
C MET A 438 -12.83 -3.87 15.88
N THR A 439 -13.92 -3.51 16.56
CA THR A 439 -14.55 -4.39 17.55
C THR A 439 -15.29 -5.53 16.86
N ASP A 440 -15.58 -6.60 17.58
CA ASP A 440 -16.35 -7.72 17.06
C ASP A 440 -17.76 -7.31 16.66
N ASP A 441 -18.45 -6.52 17.52
CA ASP A 441 -19.79 -6.00 17.23
C ASP A 441 -19.84 -5.19 15.93
N LYS A 442 -18.81 -4.36 15.68
CA LYS A 442 -18.73 -3.59 14.42
C LYS A 442 -18.44 -4.50 13.22
N ALA A 443 -17.59 -5.49 13.38
CA ALA A 443 -17.33 -6.46 12.33
C ALA A 443 -18.60 -7.28 12.01
N ASP A 444 -19.31 -7.75 13.02
CA ASP A 444 -20.57 -8.47 12.87
C ASP A 444 -21.68 -7.58 12.26
N PHE A 445 -21.73 -6.30 12.64
CA PHE A 445 -22.63 -5.33 12.00
C PHE A 445 -22.37 -5.22 10.49
N ILE A 446 -21.10 -5.08 10.07
CA ILE A 446 -20.73 -5.02 8.65
C ILE A 446 -21.10 -6.33 7.94
N ILE A 447 -20.78 -7.46 8.55
CA ILE A 447 -21.04 -8.79 7.98
C ILE A 447 -22.54 -8.97 7.76
N ASN A 448 -23.35 -8.67 8.76
CA ASN A 448 -24.81 -8.83 8.71
C ASN A 448 -25.47 -7.85 7.73
N ALA A 449 -24.97 -6.60 7.65
CA ALA A 449 -25.48 -5.61 6.71
C ALA A 449 -25.21 -6.02 5.25
N VAL A 450 -23.99 -6.51 4.95
CA VAL A 450 -23.68 -7.05 3.61
C VAL A 450 -24.57 -8.22 3.27
N SER A 451 -24.79 -9.13 4.22
CA SER A 451 -25.66 -10.30 4.09
C SER A 451 -27.11 -9.91 3.79
N ALA A 452 -27.67 -9.04 4.62
CA ALA A 452 -29.06 -8.57 4.47
C ALA A 452 -29.26 -7.83 3.14
N LEU A 453 -28.31 -7.02 2.74
CA LEU A 453 -28.39 -6.28 1.48
C LEU A 453 -28.24 -7.19 0.26
N ALA A 454 -27.43 -8.24 0.36
CA ALA A 454 -27.30 -9.24 -0.68
C ALA A 454 -28.60 -10.06 -0.88
N ASP A 455 -29.31 -10.36 0.21
CA ASP A 455 -30.61 -11.04 0.15
C ASP A 455 -31.72 -10.12 -0.43
N ALA A 456 -31.66 -8.82 -0.11
CA ALA A 456 -32.61 -7.80 -0.58
C ALA A 456 -32.31 -7.26 -2.00
N HIS A 457 -31.38 -7.87 -2.75
CA HIS A 457 -30.85 -7.35 -4.02
C HIS A 457 -31.91 -7.01 -5.08
N GLN A 458 -33.10 -7.64 -5.05
CA GLN A 458 -34.21 -7.36 -5.97
C GLN A 458 -34.79 -5.95 -5.79
N SER A 459 -34.61 -5.32 -4.62
CA SER A 459 -35.06 -3.95 -4.32
C SER A 459 -33.98 -2.90 -4.62
N LEU A 460 -32.75 -3.29 -4.97
CA LEU A 460 -31.62 -2.41 -5.28
C LEU A 460 -31.67 -1.84 -6.71
N ARG A 461 -32.86 -1.67 -7.30
CA ARG A 461 -32.98 -0.94 -8.55
C ARG A 461 -32.57 0.51 -8.32
N CYS A 462 -31.67 1.00 -9.17
CA CYS A 462 -31.20 2.35 -9.24
C CYS A 462 -32.30 3.36 -8.89
N ALA A 463 -32.13 4.12 -7.82
CA ALA A 463 -32.64 5.48 -7.84
C ALA A 463 -31.74 6.20 -8.85
N GLY A 464 -32.32 6.56 -9.99
CA GLY A 464 -31.68 7.18 -11.13
C GLY A 464 -30.99 8.49 -10.82
#